data_fd7343e792bb6088dce534393c262501
#
_entry.id   fd7343e792bb6088dce534393c262501
#
_cell.length_a   1.000
_cell.length_b   1.000
_cell.length_c   1.000
_cell.angle_alpha   90.00
_cell.angle_beta   90.00
_cell.angle_gamma   90.00
#
_symmetry.space_group_name_H-M   'P 1'
#
loop_
_entity.id
_entity.type
_entity.pdbx_description
1 polymer ?
#
loop_
_entity_poly.entity_id
_entity_poly.type
_entity_poly.pdbx_seq_one_letter_code
_entity_poly.pdbx_strand_id
1 'polypeptide(L)'
;MSNKKKRNKVPVSRAYGFQLIKLKLAMANREPVHQEQHERLIGRPLATLTRLKLYDIDTNDFVELNEANCSAFCLAGILYNSTKDEEARRQLGGLQPIFHEAAQALGSIGERYQRTGKYRANGSEMEAIENSFSVLSQIIPLATKGLVLQALVQAEEMVTNKLREIKRCKDD
;
A
#
# COMPACT_ATOMS: atom_id res chain seq x y z
N MET A 1 -20.22 -19.55 -41.22
CA MET A 1 -20.31 -19.67 -39.76
C MET A 1 -19.50 -18.55 -39.14
N SER A 2 -20.16 -17.56 -38.55
CA SER A 2 -19.53 -16.31 -38.06
C SER A 2 -19.26 -16.43 -36.55
N ASN A 3 -17.98 -16.50 -36.17
CA ASN A 3 -17.52 -16.53 -34.76
C ASN A 3 -17.62 -15.11 -34.17
N LYS A 4 -18.70 -14.80 -33.48
CA LYS A 4 -18.80 -13.57 -32.67
C LYS A 4 -17.90 -13.70 -31.43
N LYS A 5 -16.74 -13.04 -31.46
CA LYS A 5 -15.90 -12.82 -30.24
C LYS A 5 -16.74 -12.11 -29.18
N LYS A 6 -17.04 -12.80 -28.07
CA LYS A 6 -17.63 -12.19 -26.90
C LYS A 6 -16.62 -11.17 -26.33
N ARG A 7 -16.89 -9.88 -26.51
CA ARG A 7 -16.18 -8.81 -25.80
C ARG A 7 -16.53 -8.92 -24.31
N ASN A 8 -15.53 -9.28 -23.49
CA ASN A 8 -15.64 -9.19 -22.03
C ASN A 8 -15.88 -7.72 -21.66
N LYS A 9 -17.14 -7.38 -21.36
CA LYS A 9 -17.49 -6.07 -20.81
C LYS A 9 -16.89 -5.98 -19.39
N VAL A 10 -15.95 -5.10 -19.20
CA VAL A 10 -15.48 -4.70 -17.85
C VAL A 10 -16.71 -4.25 -17.06
N PRO A 11 -16.93 -4.76 -15.83
CA PRO A 11 -18.11 -4.38 -15.05
C PRO A 11 -18.15 -2.87 -14.86
N VAL A 12 -19.29 -2.26 -15.22
CA VAL A 12 -19.53 -0.80 -15.16
C VAL A 12 -19.27 -0.22 -13.76
N SER A 13 -19.45 -1.01 -12.70
CA SER A 13 -19.17 -0.63 -11.31
C SER A 13 -17.71 -0.21 -11.03
N ARG A 14 -16.71 -0.82 -11.72
CA ARG A 14 -15.29 -0.45 -11.54
C ARG A 14 -14.94 0.88 -12.23
N ALA A 15 -15.50 1.17 -13.38
CA ALA A 15 -15.25 2.42 -14.11
C ALA A 15 -15.80 3.64 -13.35
N TYR A 16 -16.97 3.52 -12.72
CA TYR A 16 -17.57 4.58 -11.90
C TYR A 16 -16.77 4.84 -10.61
N GLY A 17 -16.24 3.80 -9.98
CA GLY A 17 -15.37 3.94 -8.81
C GLY A 17 -14.12 4.79 -9.10
N PHE A 18 -13.46 4.55 -10.22
CA PHE A 18 -12.26 5.30 -10.63
C PHE A 18 -12.54 6.78 -10.95
N GLN A 19 -13.65 7.08 -11.61
CA GLN A 19 -14.02 8.48 -11.90
C GLN A 19 -14.37 9.25 -10.63
N LEU A 20 -15.07 8.62 -9.69
CA LEU A 20 -15.40 9.23 -8.40
C LEU A 20 -14.15 9.51 -7.56
N ILE A 21 -13.17 8.60 -7.58
CA ILE A 21 -11.89 8.79 -6.90
C ILE A 21 -11.09 9.93 -7.53
N LYS A 22 -10.99 10.02 -8.85
CA LYS A 22 -10.33 11.14 -9.55
C LYS A 22 -10.98 12.49 -9.22
N LEU A 23 -12.31 12.54 -9.14
CA LEU A 23 -13.03 13.75 -8.75
C LEU A 23 -12.73 14.13 -7.29
N LYS A 24 -12.75 13.16 -6.38
CA LYS A 24 -12.39 13.38 -4.96
C LYS A 24 -10.95 13.85 -4.81
N LEU A 25 -10.00 13.31 -5.59
CA LEU A 25 -8.61 13.77 -5.64
C LEU A 25 -8.49 15.24 -6.06
N ALA A 26 -9.20 15.64 -7.12
CA ALA A 26 -9.19 17.02 -7.60
C ALA A 26 -9.73 18.01 -6.55
N MET A 27 -10.77 17.62 -5.81
CA MET A 27 -11.36 18.44 -4.75
C MET A 27 -10.52 18.45 -3.46
N ALA A 28 -9.80 17.38 -3.16
CA ALA A 28 -9.09 17.17 -1.90
C ALA A 28 -7.63 17.67 -1.90
N ASN A 29 -7.12 18.19 -3.01
CA ASN A 29 -5.71 18.55 -3.18
C ASN A 29 -5.18 19.65 -2.24
N ARG A 30 -6.04 20.32 -1.48
CA ARG A 30 -5.65 21.41 -0.56
C ARG A 30 -6.04 21.14 0.90
N GLU A 31 -6.74 20.07 1.17
CA GLU A 31 -7.18 19.73 2.52
C GLU A 31 -6.10 18.96 3.29
N PRO A 32 -5.93 19.20 4.60
CA PRO A 32 -5.06 18.38 5.43
C PRO A 32 -5.58 16.94 5.50
N VAL A 33 -4.68 16.02 5.85
CA VAL A 33 -5.03 14.60 6.05
C VAL A 33 -6.04 14.48 7.20
N HIS A 34 -7.17 13.83 6.95
CA HIS A 34 -8.18 13.61 7.97
C HIS A 34 -7.82 12.45 8.90
N GLN A 35 -8.38 12.50 10.10
CA GLN A 35 -8.19 11.46 11.13
C GLN A 35 -8.51 10.05 10.62
N GLU A 36 -9.54 9.90 9.79
CA GLU A 36 -9.90 8.60 9.19
C GLU A 36 -8.78 8.01 8.31
N GLN A 37 -8.12 8.86 7.51
CA GLN A 37 -7.00 8.43 6.66
C GLN A 37 -5.76 8.09 7.50
N HIS A 38 -5.51 8.87 8.53
CA HIS A 38 -4.45 8.59 9.49
C HIS A 38 -4.70 7.26 10.22
N GLU A 39 -5.92 7.03 10.68
CA GLU A 39 -6.31 5.78 11.31
C GLU A 39 -6.14 4.58 10.37
N ARG A 40 -6.55 4.72 9.11
CA ARG A 40 -6.38 3.66 8.10
C ARG A 40 -4.92 3.35 7.79
N LEU A 41 -4.06 4.36 7.68
CA LEU A 41 -2.66 4.18 7.26
C LEU A 41 -1.70 3.89 8.42
N ILE A 42 -2.03 4.32 9.62
CA ILE A 42 -1.16 4.21 10.81
C ILE A 42 -1.85 3.43 11.92
N GLY A 43 -3.02 3.88 12.38
CA GLY A 43 -3.64 3.35 13.59
C GLY A 43 -3.93 1.86 13.49
N ARG A 44 -4.67 1.44 12.47
CA ARG A 44 -5.00 0.03 12.24
C ARG A 44 -3.76 -0.82 11.97
N PRO A 45 -2.85 -0.46 11.04
CA PRO A 45 -1.64 -1.24 10.80
C PRO A 45 -0.75 -1.39 12.04
N LEU A 46 -0.61 -0.37 12.89
CA LEU A 46 0.14 -0.48 14.14
C LEU A 46 -0.52 -1.43 15.14
N ALA A 47 -1.86 -1.40 15.26
CA ALA A 47 -2.60 -2.36 16.07
C ALA A 47 -2.42 -3.78 15.55
N THR A 48 -2.48 -3.98 14.23
CA THR A 48 -2.23 -5.27 13.57
C THR A 48 -0.79 -5.73 13.77
N LEU A 49 0.18 -4.84 13.72
CA LEU A 49 1.59 -5.16 13.99
C LEU A 49 1.80 -5.65 15.42
N THR A 50 1.10 -5.05 16.38
CA THR A 50 1.10 -5.53 17.78
C THR A 50 0.55 -6.94 17.89
N ARG A 51 -0.55 -7.27 17.17
CA ARG A 51 -1.12 -8.63 17.13
C ARG A 51 -0.21 -9.63 16.39
N LEU A 52 0.50 -9.18 15.34
CA LEU A 52 1.48 -10.03 14.64
C LEU A 52 2.59 -10.51 15.59
N LYS A 53 3.03 -9.68 16.55
CA LYS A 53 3.99 -10.06 17.61
C LYS A 53 3.44 -11.21 18.47
N LEU A 54 2.13 -11.26 18.65
CA LEU A 54 1.43 -12.28 19.42
C LEU A 54 0.99 -13.48 18.56
N TYR A 55 1.30 -13.48 17.27
CA TYR A 55 0.86 -14.47 16.28
C TYR A 55 -0.68 -14.54 16.12
N ASP A 56 -1.37 -13.44 16.39
CA ASP A 56 -2.83 -13.32 16.40
C ASP A 56 -3.30 -12.36 15.29
N ILE A 57 -3.00 -12.72 14.04
CA ILE A 57 -3.50 -12.03 12.86
C ILE A 57 -4.07 -13.01 11.85
N ASP A 58 -5.08 -12.57 11.13
CA ASP A 58 -5.67 -13.28 10.00
C ASP A 58 -5.18 -12.76 8.64
N THR A 59 -5.75 -13.29 7.58
CA THR A 59 -5.38 -12.91 6.21
C THR A 59 -5.77 -11.46 5.89
N ASN A 60 -6.88 -10.95 6.42
CA ASN A 60 -7.30 -9.57 6.18
C ASN A 60 -6.36 -8.59 6.87
N ASP A 61 -5.98 -8.89 8.10
CA ASP A 61 -4.96 -8.14 8.85
C ASP A 61 -3.64 -8.07 8.09
N PHE A 62 -3.20 -9.19 7.53
CA PHE A 62 -1.97 -9.25 6.75
C PHE A 62 -2.06 -8.45 5.45
N VAL A 63 -3.21 -8.48 4.78
CA VAL A 63 -3.48 -7.64 3.60
C VAL A 63 -3.44 -6.16 3.96
N GLU A 64 -4.04 -5.75 5.08
CA GLU A 64 -3.99 -4.35 5.56
C GLU A 64 -2.55 -3.86 5.79
N LEU A 65 -1.67 -4.69 6.38
CA LEU A 65 -0.25 -4.34 6.54
C LEU A 65 0.46 -4.13 5.19
N ASN A 66 0.20 -5.00 4.21
CA ASN A 66 0.77 -4.87 2.87
C ASN A 66 0.25 -3.61 2.16
N GLU A 67 -1.05 -3.35 2.20
CA GLU A 67 -1.66 -2.16 1.60
C GLU A 67 -1.09 -0.87 2.22
N ALA A 68 -0.93 -0.84 3.54
CA ALA A 68 -0.37 0.31 4.22
C ALA A 68 1.10 0.55 3.83
N ASN A 69 1.93 -0.50 3.74
CA ASN A 69 3.32 -0.39 3.29
C ASN A 69 3.41 0.05 1.82
N CYS A 70 2.58 -0.50 0.92
CA CYS A 70 2.51 -0.07 -0.47
C CYS A 70 2.09 1.41 -0.58
N SER A 71 1.10 1.83 0.23
CA SER A 71 0.64 3.21 0.27
C SER A 71 1.73 4.17 0.78
N ALA A 72 2.52 3.74 1.76
CA ALA A 72 3.67 4.49 2.27
C ALA A 72 4.74 4.70 1.19
N PHE A 73 5.09 3.64 0.47
CA PHE A 73 6.01 3.72 -0.67
C PHE A 73 5.52 4.68 -1.74
N CYS A 74 4.25 4.57 -2.14
CA CYS A 74 3.63 5.47 -3.13
C CYS A 74 3.61 6.92 -2.63
N LEU A 75 3.26 7.17 -1.36
CA LEU A 75 3.22 8.50 -0.78
C LEU A 75 4.60 9.15 -0.77
N ALA A 76 5.64 8.42 -0.37
CA ALA A 76 7.01 8.92 -0.40
C ALA A 76 7.43 9.31 -1.83
N GLY A 77 7.09 8.49 -2.84
CA GLY A 77 7.35 8.78 -4.25
C GLY A 77 6.59 10.02 -4.75
N ILE A 78 5.33 10.18 -4.37
CA ILE A 78 4.51 11.36 -4.72
C ILE A 78 5.10 12.63 -4.09
N LEU A 79 5.45 12.59 -2.81
CA LEU A 79 6.07 13.72 -2.10
C LEU A 79 7.42 14.08 -2.72
N TYR A 80 8.25 13.08 -3.05
CA TYR A 80 9.53 13.28 -3.76
C TYR A 80 9.34 14.02 -5.09
N ASN A 81 8.34 13.63 -5.88
CA ASN A 81 8.06 14.24 -7.17
C ASN A 81 7.41 15.62 -7.06
N SER A 82 6.72 15.90 -5.96
CA SER A 82 5.98 17.14 -5.72
C SER A 82 6.84 18.24 -5.10
N THR A 83 7.93 17.89 -4.42
CA THR A 83 8.80 18.88 -3.79
C THR A 83 9.83 19.45 -4.76
N LYS A 84 10.11 20.76 -4.65
CA LYS A 84 11.14 21.46 -5.40
C LYS A 84 12.43 21.65 -4.59
N ASP A 85 12.36 21.44 -3.30
CA ASP A 85 13.52 21.53 -2.39
C ASP A 85 14.42 20.30 -2.56
N GLU A 86 15.70 20.53 -2.91
CA GLU A 86 16.65 19.45 -3.21
C GLU A 86 17.02 18.63 -1.97
N GLU A 87 17.10 19.25 -0.80
CA GLU A 87 17.40 18.55 0.45
C GLU A 87 16.23 17.65 0.86
N ALA A 88 15.00 18.17 0.78
CA ALA A 88 13.80 17.38 1.03
C ALA A 88 13.67 16.22 0.02
N ARG A 89 14.01 16.45 -1.26
CA ARG A 89 14.05 15.37 -2.27
C ARG A 89 15.07 14.31 -1.94
N ARG A 90 16.26 14.68 -1.49
CA ARG A 90 17.32 13.74 -1.09
C ARG A 90 16.85 12.89 0.09
N GLN A 91 16.26 13.51 1.11
CA GLN A 91 15.71 12.81 2.28
C GLN A 91 14.59 11.85 1.89
N LEU A 92 13.61 12.30 1.11
CA LEU A 92 12.50 11.46 0.63
C LEU A 92 12.98 10.30 -0.26
N GLY A 93 13.98 10.54 -1.12
CA GLY A 93 14.59 9.49 -1.95
C GLY A 93 15.29 8.41 -1.12
N GLY A 94 15.88 8.79 0.01
CA GLY A 94 16.49 7.87 0.97
C GLY A 94 15.50 6.97 1.71
N LEU A 95 14.20 7.23 1.64
CA LEU A 95 13.18 6.42 2.32
C LEU A 95 12.77 5.16 1.55
N GLN A 96 12.96 5.12 0.25
CA GLN A 96 12.52 4.00 -0.59
C GLN A 96 13.08 2.63 -0.15
N PRO A 97 14.37 2.49 0.21
CA PRO A 97 14.92 1.23 0.73
C PRO A 97 14.18 0.72 1.95
N ILE A 98 13.76 1.60 2.87
CA ILE A 98 13.05 1.23 4.10
C ILE A 98 11.72 0.54 3.78
N PHE A 99 10.93 1.10 2.86
CA PHE A 99 9.68 0.50 2.44
C PHE A 99 9.89 -0.79 1.63
N HIS A 100 10.99 -0.87 0.90
CA HIS A 100 11.35 -2.09 0.17
C HIS A 100 11.74 -3.23 1.12
N GLU A 101 12.53 -2.96 2.14
CA GLU A 101 12.89 -3.94 3.18
C GLU A 101 11.65 -4.45 3.91
N ALA A 102 10.72 -3.55 4.27
CA ALA A 102 9.43 -3.94 4.86
C ALA A 102 8.60 -4.81 3.90
N ALA A 103 8.58 -4.50 2.61
CA ALA A 103 7.89 -5.32 1.61
C ALA A 103 8.51 -6.72 1.47
N GLN A 104 9.85 -6.84 1.54
CA GLN A 104 10.54 -8.12 1.56
C GLN A 104 10.21 -8.92 2.82
N ALA A 105 10.19 -8.26 3.99
CA ALA A 105 9.80 -8.89 5.25
C ALA A 105 8.36 -9.42 5.20
N LEU A 106 7.41 -8.62 4.71
CA LEU A 106 6.03 -9.05 4.51
C LEU A 106 5.94 -10.20 3.50
N GLY A 107 6.71 -10.17 2.41
CA GLY A 107 6.80 -11.27 1.46
C GLY A 107 7.24 -12.58 2.13
N SER A 108 8.31 -12.56 2.92
CA SER A 108 8.82 -13.71 3.65
C SER A 108 7.82 -14.26 4.68
N ILE A 109 7.06 -13.40 5.36
CA ILE A 109 5.99 -13.79 6.27
C ILE A 109 4.86 -14.49 5.51
N GLY A 110 4.47 -13.94 4.35
CA GLY A 110 3.44 -14.53 3.49
C GLY A 110 3.83 -15.91 2.96
N GLU A 111 5.07 -16.09 2.50
CA GLU A 111 5.60 -17.39 2.07
C GLU A 111 5.63 -18.41 3.22
N ARG A 112 5.97 -17.95 4.42
CA ARG A 112 5.96 -18.78 5.63
C ARG A 112 4.54 -19.20 5.99
N TYR A 113 3.56 -18.30 5.86
CA TYR A 113 2.14 -18.63 6.03
C TYR A 113 1.70 -19.74 5.06
N GLN A 114 2.06 -19.67 3.79
CA GLN A 114 1.70 -20.71 2.81
C GLN A 114 2.21 -22.11 3.21
N ARG A 115 3.34 -22.17 3.90
CA ARG A 115 3.93 -23.44 4.36
C ARG A 115 3.41 -23.92 5.71
N THR A 116 3.06 -23.00 6.60
CA THR A 116 2.81 -23.33 8.02
C THR A 116 1.37 -23.04 8.47
N GLY A 117 0.59 -22.32 7.66
CA GLY A 117 -0.74 -21.82 8.03
C GLY A 117 -0.73 -20.73 9.11
N LYS A 118 0.45 -20.15 9.43
CA LYS A 118 0.56 -19.13 10.48
C LYS A 118 1.42 -17.95 10.04
N TYR A 119 0.90 -16.73 10.28
CA TYR A 119 1.69 -15.51 10.12
C TYR A 119 2.67 -15.38 11.28
N ARG A 120 3.95 -15.48 10.98
CA ARG A 120 5.02 -15.35 11.97
C ARG A 120 6.11 -14.46 11.40
N ALA A 121 6.48 -13.43 12.13
CA ALA A 121 7.63 -12.60 11.84
C ALA A 121 8.79 -12.96 12.76
N ASN A 122 10.02 -12.90 12.25
CA ASN A 122 11.23 -12.90 13.08
C ASN A 122 11.58 -11.47 13.52
N GLY A 123 12.62 -11.32 14.36
CA GLY A 123 13.00 -10.02 14.91
C GLY A 123 13.36 -8.99 13.84
N SER A 124 14.14 -9.37 12.82
CA SER A 124 14.56 -8.46 11.75
C SER A 124 13.39 -8.09 10.81
N GLU A 125 12.48 -9.02 10.54
CA GLU A 125 11.27 -8.75 9.78
C GLU A 125 10.35 -7.76 10.52
N MET A 126 10.18 -7.94 11.82
CA MET A 126 9.42 -7.00 12.66
C MET A 126 10.05 -5.61 12.65
N GLU A 127 11.36 -5.52 12.83
CA GLU A 127 12.10 -4.25 12.83
C GLU A 127 11.93 -3.51 11.50
N ALA A 128 12.06 -4.21 10.37
CA ALA A 128 11.86 -3.62 9.05
C ALA A 128 10.47 -3.04 8.87
N ILE A 129 9.43 -3.75 9.32
CA ILE A 129 8.04 -3.29 9.24
C ILE A 129 7.80 -2.11 10.19
N GLU A 130 8.29 -2.17 11.43
CA GLU A 130 8.18 -1.08 12.41
C GLU A 130 8.85 0.20 11.91
N ASN A 131 10.04 0.09 11.31
CA ASN A 131 10.75 1.21 10.71
C ASN A 131 9.95 1.85 9.58
N SER A 132 9.33 1.06 8.71
CA SER A 132 8.47 1.54 7.64
C SER A 132 7.30 2.37 8.19
N PHE A 133 6.58 1.90 9.20
CA PHE A 133 5.47 2.63 9.81
C PHE A 133 5.93 3.85 10.62
N SER A 134 7.10 3.79 11.26
CA SER A 134 7.71 4.96 11.90
C SER A 134 7.97 6.08 10.90
N VAL A 135 8.53 5.74 9.73
CA VAL A 135 8.77 6.70 8.65
C VAL A 135 7.44 7.22 8.07
N LEU A 136 6.47 6.33 7.84
CA LEU A 136 5.16 6.73 7.35
C LEU A 136 4.50 7.76 8.28
N SER A 137 4.59 7.58 9.59
CA SER A 137 4.05 8.53 10.58
C SER A 137 4.70 9.93 10.50
N GLN A 138 5.95 10.00 10.04
CA GLN A 138 6.68 11.25 9.86
C GLN A 138 6.35 11.96 8.53
N ILE A 139 6.04 11.21 7.47
CA ILE A 139 5.75 11.81 6.16
C ILE A 139 4.27 12.15 5.95
N ILE A 140 3.34 11.51 6.64
CA ILE A 140 1.90 11.82 6.54
C ILE A 140 1.60 13.30 6.84
N PRO A 141 2.16 13.94 7.89
CA PRO A 141 1.91 15.35 8.15
C PRO A 141 2.42 16.29 7.04
N LEU A 142 3.32 15.83 6.18
CA LEU A 142 3.81 16.59 5.03
C LEU A 142 2.88 16.52 3.81
N ALA A 143 1.90 15.62 3.86
CA ALA A 143 0.99 15.34 2.76
C ALA A 143 -0.34 16.07 2.93
N THR A 144 -1.00 16.34 1.80
CA THR A 144 -2.40 16.73 1.77
C THR A 144 -3.29 15.49 1.63
N LYS A 145 -4.57 15.62 1.94
CA LYS A 145 -5.59 14.58 1.73
C LYS A 145 -5.57 14.04 0.29
N GLY A 146 -5.39 14.93 -0.70
CA GLY A 146 -5.32 14.55 -2.11
C GLY A 146 -4.13 13.66 -2.43
N LEU A 147 -2.94 13.96 -1.89
CA LEU A 147 -1.74 13.15 -2.09
C LEU A 147 -1.87 11.77 -1.43
N VAL A 148 -2.46 11.71 -0.24
CA VAL A 148 -2.75 10.44 0.43
C VAL A 148 -3.74 9.58 -0.36
N LEU A 149 -4.83 10.17 -0.88
CA LEU A 149 -5.78 9.45 -1.73
C LEU A 149 -5.13 8.96 -3.03
N GLN A 150 -4.24 9.76 -3.62
CA GLN A 150 -3.47 9.35 -4.79
C GLN A 150 -2.55 8.16 -4.47
N ALA A 151 -1.88 8.17 -3.33
CA ALA A 151 -1.03 7.07 -2.89
C ALA A 151 -1.82 5.77 -2.68
N LEU A 152 -3.00 5.86 -2.06
CA LEU A 152 -3.90 4.71 -1.87
C LEU A 152 -4.35 4.10 -3.22
N VAL A 153 -4.70 4.94 -4.20
CA VAL A 153 -5.08 4.46 -5.54
C VAL A 153 -3.92 3.78 -6.25
N GLN A 154 -2.72 4.38 -6.20
CA GLN A 154 -1.53 3.78 -6.80
C GLN A 154 -1.16 2.45 -6.15
N ALA A 155 -1.25 2.35 -4.82
CA ALA A 155 -1.01 1.12 -4.10
C ALA A 155 -1.99 0.00 -4.51
N GLU A 156 -3.28 0.30 -4.64
CA GLU A 156 -4.29 -0.65 -5.11
C GLU A 156 -3.99 -1.13 -6.54
N GLU A 157 -3.59 -0.24 -7.42
CA GLU A 157 -3.18 -0.59 -8.79
C GLU A 157 -1.95 -1.51 -8.80
N MET A 158 -0.93 -1.22 -7.98
CA MET A 158 0.27 -2.05 -7.86
C MET A 158 -0.07 -3.47 -7.38
N VAL A 159 -0.85 -3.60 -6.32
CA VAL A 159 -1.28 -4.90 -5.78
C VAL A 159 -2.11 -5.67 -6.80
N THR A 160 -3.04 -5.00 -7.47
CA THR A 160 -3.90 -5.62 -8.50
C THR A 160 -3.09 -6.13 -9.69
N ASN A 161 -2.10 -5.36 -10.16
CA ASN A 161 -1.25 -5.76 -11.28
C ASN A 161 -0.37 -6.97 -10.89
N LYS A 162 0.22 -6.97 -9.70
CA LYS A 162 1.01 -8.09 -9.21
C LYS A 162 0.19 -9.39 -9.09
N LEU A 163 -1.05 -9.29 -8.62
CA LEU A 163 -1.96 -10.44 -8.56
C LEU A 163 -2.32 -10.99 -9.96
N ARG A 164 -2.43 -10.12 -10.96
CA ARG A 164 -2.65 -10.55 -12.36
C ARG A 164 -1.45 -11.26 -12.95
N GLU A 165 -0.24 -10.79 -12.67
CA GLU A 165 1.01 -11.44 -13.10
C GLU A 165 1.14 -12.84 -12.50
N ILE A 166 0.90 -12.98 -11.18
CA ILE A 166 0.95 -14.27 -10.48
C ILE A 166 -0.07 -15.28 -11.08
N LYS A 167 -1.27 -14.81 -11.45
CA LYS A 167 -2.26 -15.68 -12.10
C LYS A 167 -1.82 -16.15 -13.49
N ARG A 168 -1.21 -15.26 -14.29
CA ARG A 168 -0.70 -15.63 -15.61
C ARG A 168 0.40 -16.69 -15.53
N CYS A 169 1.33 -16.56 -14.60
CA CYS A 169 2.41 -17.52 -14.39
C CYS A 169 1.94 -18.90 -13.85
N LYS A 170 0.68 -19.03 -13.41
CA LYS A 170 0.12 -20.33 -12.96
C LYS A 170 -0.69 -21.03 -14.04
N ASP A 171 -1.08 -20.29 -15.08
CA ASP A 171 -1.87 -20.81 -16.19
C ASP A 171 -0.98 -21.24 -17.39
N ASP A 172 0.32 -20.94 -17.32
CA ASP A 172 1.39 -21.41 -18.22
C ASP A 172 2.12 -22.64 -17.61
#